data_307047ea6601ae97ecb00044e43d7fee
#
_entry.id   307047ea6601ae97ecb00044e43d7fee
#
_cell.length_a   1.000
_cell.length_b   1.000
_cell.length_c   1.000
_cell.angle_alpha   90.00
_cell.angle_beta   90.00
_cell.angle_gamma   90.00
#
_symmetry.space_group_name_H-M   'P 1'
#
loop_
_entity.id
_entity.type
_entity.pdbx_description
1 polymer ?
#
loop_
_entity_poly.entity_id
_entity_poly.type
_entity_poly.pdbx_seq_one_letter_code
_entity_poly.pdbx_strand_id
1 'polypeptide(L)'
;MRPLLDIVTTVCIGLLIGTEFAVAVFINPILRKLGAREELRAIRLFGAKLGATMPLWYGASLVLLIAELVFRHGEPGVLALIAASALWASAIVLSIVFLVPINNRLVHTDPEAAPEPALMEAGQWDAMHRWRVATLTAAMVCFLIAVLRVG
;
A
#
# COMPACT_ATOMS: atom_id res chain seq x y z
N MET A 1 -15.07 8.66 22.39
CA MET A 1 -13.71 8.63 21.77
C MET A 1 -13.53 7.45 20.79
N ARG A 2 -13.97 6.23 21.14
CA ARG A 2 -13.84 5.03 20.25
C ARG A 2 -14.46 5.23 18.85
N PRO A 3 -15.75 5.66 18.70
CA PRO A 3 -16.32 5.80 17.37
C PRO A 3 -15.55 6.77 16.46
N LEU A 4 -14.92 7.78 17.04
CA LEU A 4 -14.10 8.71 16.27
C LEU A 4 -12.80 8.03 15.77
N LEU A 5 -12.16 7.21 16.61
CA LEU A 5 -10.98 6.45 16.23
C LEU A 5 -11.33 5.45 15.12
N ASP A 6 -12.44 4.70 15.26
CA ASP A 6 -12.93 3.77 14.23
C ASP A 6 -13.13 4.48 12.87
N ILE A 7 -13.75 5.65 12.89
CA ILE A 7 -13.99 6.44 11.68
C ILE A 7 -12.66 6.89 11.07
N VAL A 8 -11.77 7.48 11.87
CA VAL A 8 -10.48 7.99 11.39
C VAL A 8 -9.63 6.84 10.82
N THR A 9 -9.57 5.71 11.53
CA THR A 9 -8.82 4.52 11.07
C THR A 9 -9.41 4.01 9.75
N THR A 10 -10.75 3.83 9.69
CA THR A 10 -11.43 3.35 8.48
C THR A 10 -11.16 4.26 7.28
N VAL A 11 -11.30 5.56 7.45
CA VAL A 11 -11.08 6.54 6.38
C VAL A 11 -9.62 6.54 5.95
N CYS A 12 -8.68 6.56 6.90
CA CYS A 12 -7.25 6.60 6.61
C CYS A 12 -6.79 5.37 5.82
N ILE A 13 -7.09 4.16 6.30
CA ILE A 13 -6.69 2.92 5.64
C ILE A 13 -7.49 2.68 4.34
N GLY A 14 -8.77 3.06 4.31
CA GLY A 14 -9.62 2.92 3.13
C GLY A 14 -9.13 3.77 1.95
N LEU A 15 -8.79 5.03 2.20
CA LEU A 15 -8.23 5.92 1.17
C LEU A 15 -6.86 5.45 0.68
N LEU A 16 -6.01 4.93 1.58
CA LEU A 16 -4.72 4.36 1.19
C LEU A 16 -4.92 3.14 0.29
N ILE A 17 -5.75 2.19 0.71
CA ILE A 17 -6.03 0.97 -0.08
C ILE A 17 -6.68 1.34 -1.42
N GLY A 18 -7.59 2.31 -1.43
CA GLY A 18 -8.21 2.82 -2.67
C GLY A 18 -7.18 3.40 -3.64
N THR A 19 -6.21 4.15 -3.14
CA THR A 19 -5.09 4.68 -3.93
C THR A 19 -4.21 3.54 -4.49
N GLU A 20 -3.83 2.58 -3.66
CA GLU A 20 -3.04 1.42 -4.06
C GLU A 20 -3.77 0.57 -5.11
N PHE A 21 -5.06 0.35 -4.90
CA PHE A 21 -5.92 -0.36 -5.84
C PHE A 21 -6.02 0.37 -7.18
N ALA A 22 -6.19 1.69 -7.16
CA ALA A 22 -6.24 2.49 -8.38
C ALA A 22 -4.92 2.40 -9.18
N VAL A 23 -3.77 2.40 -8.51
CA VAL A 23 -2.47 2.19 -9.15
C VAL A 23 -2.40 0.81 -9.81
N ALA A 24 -2.80 -0.25 -9.11
CA ALA A 24 -2.71 -1.62 -9.60
C ALA A 24 -3.66 -1.91 -10.78
N VAL A 25 -4.89 -1.38 -10.72
CA VAL A 25 -5.99 -1.78 -11.63
C VAL A 25 -6.19 -0.80 -12.77
N PHE A 26 -5.92 0.48 -12.56
CA PHE A 26 -6.20 1.52 -13.55
C PHE A 26 -4.91 2.16 -14.08
N ILE A 27 -4.04 2.65 -13.20
CA ILE A 27 -2.90 3.46 -13.62
C ILE A 27 -1.86 2.60 -14.35
N ASN A 28 -1.34 1.55 -13.74
CA ASN A 28 -0.30 0.72 -14.35
C ASN A 28 -0.73 0.08 -15.68
N PRO A 29 -1.95 -0.47 -15.84
CA PRO A 29 -2.41 -0.97 -17.13
C PRO A 29 -2.55 0.10 -18.22
N ILE A 30 -2.86 1.36 -17.84
CA ILE A 30 -2.90 2.47 -18.79
C ILE A 30 -1.50 2.87 -19.22
N LEU A 31 -0.55 2.98 -18.27
CA LEU A 31 0.84 3.33 -18.57
C LEU A 31 1.48 2.36 -19.55
N ARG A 32 1.22 1.06 -19.42
CA ARG A 32 1.71 0.02 -20.36
C ARG A 32 1.21 0.15 -21.80
N LYS A 33 0.21 0.99 -22.05
CA LYS A 33 -0.25 1.28 -23.43
C LYS A 33 0.51 2.43 -24.08
N LEU A 34 1.36 3.11 -23.33
CA LEU A 34 2.24 4.16 -23.83
C LEU A 34 3.46 3.54 -24.55
N GLY A 35 4.17 4.35 -25.33
CA GLY A 35 5.49 3.97 -25.82
C GLY A 35 6.48 3.78 -24.67
N ALA A 36 7.51 2.95 -24.86
CA ALA A 36 8.43 2.55 -23.78
C ALA A 36 9.06 3.72 -23.02
N ARG A 37 9.43 4.80 -23.72
CA ARG A 37 10.02 6.00 -23.10
C ARG A 37 8.99 6.80 -22.30
N GLU A 38 7.80 6.96 -22.84
CA GLU A 38 6.69 7.67 -22.21
C GLU A 38 6.21 6.92 -20.98
N GLU A 39 6.11 5.60 -21.04
CA GLU A 39 5.80 4.74 -19.92
C GLU A 39 6.83 4.93 -18.79
N LEU A 40 8.12 4.86 -19.10
CA LEU A 40 9.17 5.01 -18.09
C LEU A 40 9.20 6.44 -17.49
N ARG A 41 8.97 7.48 -18.31
CA ARG A 41 8.81 8.86 -17.81
C ARG A 41 7.66 8.98 -16.82
N ALA A 42 6.51 8.39 -17.14
CA ALA A 42 5.34 8.40 -16.26
C ALA A 42 5.61 7.61 -14.97
N ILE A 43 6.21 6.41 -15.05
CA ILE A 43 6.60 5.61 -13.89
C ILE A 43 7.52 6.40 -12.95
N ARG A 44 8.50 7.14 -13.50
CA ARG A 44 9.41 7.99 -12.70
C ARG A 44 8.66 9.07 -11.93
N LEU A 45 7.74 9.78 -12.58
CA LEU A 45 6.95 10.84 -11.95
C LEU A 45 6.04 10.29 -10.84
N PHE A 46 5.30 9.24 -11.14
CA PHE A 46 4.44 8.56 -10.14
C PHE A 46 5.26 7.96 -9.01
N GLY A 47 6.34 7.24 -9.34
CA GLY A 47 7.22 6.59 -8.37
C GLY A 47 7.87 7.57 -7.41
N ALA A 48 8.33 8.72 -7.90
CA ALA A 48 8.88 9.79 -7.07
C ALA A 48 7.81 10.38 -6.13
N LYS A 49 6.62 10.69 -6.65
CA LYS A 49 5.54 11.28 -5.84
C LYS A 49 4.99 10.32 -4.80
N LEU A 50 4.64 9.10 -5.22
CA LEU A 50 4.09 8.09 -4.33
C LEU A 50 5.16 7.60 -3.35
N GLY A 51 6.40 7.39 -3.80
CA GLY A 51 7.52 6.99 -2.94
C GLY A 51 7.80 7.97 -1.82
N ALA A 52 7.58 9.27 -2.02
CA ALA A 52 7.72 10.29 -0.98
C ALA A 52 6.53 10.34 -0.01
N THR A 53 5.31 10.04 -0.47
CA THR A 53 4.08 10.24 0.30
C THR A 53 3.64 8.98 1.03
N MET A 54 3.74 7.81 0.39
CA MET A 54 3.20 6.56 0.89
C MET A 54 3.82 6.09 2.21
N PRO A 55 5.15 6.19 2.45
CA PRO A 55 5.75 5.71 3.71
C PRO A 55 5.13 6.34 4.95
N LEU A 56 4.86 7.66 4.91
CA LEU A 56 4.18 8.36 6.00
C LEU A 56 2.76 7.85 6.20
N TRP A 57 2.04 7.63 5.12
CA TRP A 57 0.65 7.15 5.19
C TRP A 57 0.56 5.71 5.72
N TYR A 58 1.46 4.83 5.28
CA TYR A 58 1.57 3.47 5.82
C TYR A 58 1.88 3.46 7.31
N GLY A 59 2.82 4.31 7.75
CA GLY A 59 3.18 4.47 9.15
C GLY A 59 2.02 4.99 9.99
N ALA A 60 1.35 6.06 9.54
CA ALA A 60 0.18 6.60 10.22
C ALA A 60 -0.95 5.57 10.35
N SER A 61 -1.21 4.80 9.29
CA SER A 61 -2.21 3.72 9.31
C SER A 61 -1.86 2.62 10.32
N LEU A 62 -0.59 2.22 10.40
CA LEU A 62 -0.14 1.24 11.38
C LEU A 62 -0.30 1.76 12.81
N VAL A 63 0.03 3.03 13.07
CA VAL A 63 -0.16 3.66 14.37
C VAL A 63 -1.63 3.65 14.79
N LEU A 64 -2.54 3.96 13.84
CA LEU A 64 -3.98 3.89 14.10
C LEU A 64 -4.44 2.46 14.43
N LEU A 65 -3.98 1.45 13.69
CA LEU A 65 -4.30 0.04 13.97
C LEU A 65 -3.78 -0.41 15.34
N ILE A 66 -2.57 0.04 15.73
CA ILE A 66 -2.03 -0.24 17.07
C ILE A 66 -2.84 0.47 18.15
N ALA A 67 -3.26 1.72 17.91
CA ALA A 67 -4.13 2.44 18.84
C ALA A 67 -5.46 1.69 19.03
N GLU A 68 -6.10 1.23 17.95
CA GLU A 68 -7.30 0.38 18.05
C GLU A 68 -7.04 -0.87 18.90
N LEU A 69 -5.91 -1.54 18.68
CA LEU A 69 -5.54 -2.74 19.42
C LEU A 69 -5.38 -2.44 20.94
N VAL A 70 -4.74 -1.33 21.29
CA VAL A 70 -4.55 -0.92 22.68
C VAL A 70 -5.89 -0.59 23.34
N PHE A 71 -6.75 0.18 22.66
CA PHE A 71 -8.06 0.58 23.23
C PHE A 71 -9.08 -0.57 23.29
N ARG A 72 -8.89 -1.64 22.53
CA ARG A 72 -9.78 -2.83 22.48
C ARG A 72 -9.15 -4.06 23.13
N HIS A 73 -8.08 -3.89 23.91
CA HIS A 73 -7.43 -4.99 24.60
C HIS A 73 -8.42 -5.73 25.51
N GLY A 74 -8.54 -7.05 25.31
CA GLY A 74 -9.46 -7.90 26.07
C GLY A 74 -10.92 -7.92 25.57
N GLU A 75 -11.24 -7.20 24.49
CA GLU A 75 -12.58 -7.21 23.89
C GLU A 75 -12.74 -8.32 22.83
N PRO A 76 -13.99 -8.75 22.53
CA PRO A 76 -14.27 -9.58 21.38
C PRO A 76 -13.75 -8.94 20.10
N GLY A 77 -13.02 -9.71 19.26
CA GLY A 77 -12.43 -9.16 18.02
C GLY A 77 -10.98 -8.75 18.10
N VAL A 78 -10.35 -8.76 19.30
CA VAL A 78 -8.93 -8.41 19.44
C VAL A 78 -8.01 -9.25 18.57
N LEU A 79 -8.30 -10.53 18.37
CA LEU A 79 -7.53 -11.41 17.47
C LEU A 79 -7.59 -10.96 16.02
N ALA A 80 -8.74 -10.43 15.57
CA ALA A 80 -8.85 -9.88 14.22
C ALA A 80 -8.04 -8.58 14.07
N LEU A 81 -7.95 -7.74 15.12
CA LEU A 81 -7.07 -6.57 15.14
C LEU A 81 -5.58 -6.95 15.13
N ILE A 82 -5.20 -7.99 15.86
CA ILE A 82 -3.82 -8.51 15.81
C ILE A 82 -3.50 -8.96 14.38
N ALA A 83 -4.41 -9.72 13.76
CA ALA A 83 -4.24 -10.15 12.37
C ALA A 83 -4.16 -8.97 11.41
N ALA A 84 -5.02 -7.96 11.55
CA ALA A 84 -4.98 -6.73 10.74
C ALA A 84 -3.64 -6.02 10.86
N SER A 85 -3.16 -5.81 12.09
CA SER A 85 -1.89 -5.13 12.37
C SER A 85 -0.69 -5.92 11.84
N ALA A 86 -0.70 -7.25 11.99
CA ALA A 86 0.35 -8.13 11.48
C ALA A 86 0.40 -8.14 9.94
N LEU A 87 -0.75 -8.22 9.28
CA LEU A 87 -0.84 -8.13 7.81
C LEU A 87 -0.38 -6.76 7.31
N TRP A 88 -0.75 -5.68 8.00
CA TRP A 88 -0.29 -4.33 7.65
C TRP A 88 1.22 -4.18 7.80
N ALA A 89 1.77 -4.64 8.91
CA ALA A 89 3.22 -4.65 9.15
C ALA A 89 3.96 -5.49 8.10
N SER A 90 3.42 -6.66 7.72
CA SER A 90 4.01 -7.50 6.67
C SER A 90 4.02 -6.81 5.31
N ALA A 91 2.96 -6.04 4.97
CA ALA A 91 2.92 -5.24 3.75
C ALA A 91 3.97 -4.12 3.75
N ILE A 92 4.24 -3.50 4.91
CA ILE A 92 5.33 -2.52 5.06
C ILE A 92 6.70 -3.20 4.86
N VAL A 93 6.94 -4.34 5.51
CA VAL A 93 8.20 -5.08 5.36
C VAL A 93 8.43 -5.49 3.90
N LEU A 94 7.42 -6.05 3.24
CA LEU A 94 7.47 -6.38 1.82
C LEU A 94 7.81 -5.16 0.97
N SER A 95 7.23 -4.00 1.30
CA SER A 95 7.52 -2.75 0.58
C SER A 95 8.97 -2.32 0.76
N ILE A 96 9.49 -2.32 1.99
CA ILE A 96 10.87 -1.88 2.28
C ILE A 96 11.88 -2.82 1.63
N VAL A 97 11.65 -4.13 1.68
CA VAL A 97 12.63 -5.13 1.23
C VAL A 97 12.64 -5.24 -0.30
N PHE A 98 11.48 -5.17 -0.95
CA PHE A 98 11.37 -5.47 -2.39
C PHE A 98 10.93 -4.26 -3.23
N LEU A 99 9.86 -3.57 -2.85
CA LEU A 99 9.25 -2.55 -3.70
C LEU A 99 10.04 -1.24 -3.72
N VAL A 100 10.50 -0.78 -2.57
CA VAL A 100 11.27 0.47 -2.45
C VAL A 100 12.59 0.41 -3.23
N PRO A 101 13.42 -0.66 -3.15
CA PRO A 101 14.64 -0.74 -3.94
C PRO A 101 14.38 -0.69 -5.46
N ILE A 102 13.35 -1.38 -5.95
CA ILE A 102 12.99 -1.33 -7.37
C ILE A 102 12.50 0.07 -7.74
N ASN A 103 11.60 0.65 -6.95
CA ASN A 103 11.11 2.01 -7.18
C ASN A 103 12.24 3.04 -7.27
N ASN A 104 13.22 2.96 -6.36
CA ASN A 104 14.36 3.86 -6.36
C ASN A 104 15.20 3.72 -7.63
N ARG A 105 15.43 2.51 -8.12
CA ARG A 105 16.13 2.30 -9.39
C ARG A 105 15.35 2.90 -10.55
N LEU A 106 14.04 2.60 -10.65
CA LEU A 106 13.18 3.13 -11.70
C LEU A 106 13.15 4.66 -11.75
N VAL A 107 13.05 5.30 -10.58
CA VAL A 107 13.04 6.79 -10.49
C VAL A 107 14.33 7.40 -11.01
N HIS A 108 15.48 6.73 -10.86
CA HIS A 108 16.78 7.25 -11.28
C HIS A 108 17.23 6.76 -12.67
N THR A 109 16.47 5.86 -13.32
CA THR A 109 16.82 5.37 -14.66
C THR A 109 16.53 6.44 -15.71
N ASP A 110 17.48 6.63 -16.65
CA ASP A 110 17.29 7.52 -17.79
C ASP A 110 16.36 6.89 -18.84
N PRO A 111 15.21 7.48 -19.15
CA PRO A 111 14.28 6.95 -20.15
C PRO A 111 14.86 6.88 -21.57
N GLU A 112 15.93 7.65 -21.86
CA GLU A 112 16.53 7.71 -23.19
C GLU A 112 17.63 6.66 -23.41
N ALA A 113 18.17 6.08 -22.31
CA ALA A 113 19.33 5.17 -22.41
C ALA A 113 18.94 3.75 -22.82
N ALA A 114 18.06 3.09 -22.07
CA ALA A 114 17.60 1.71 -22.36
C ALA A 114 16.30 1.43 -21.58
N PRO A 115 15.14 1.65 -22.16
CA PRO A 115 13.88 1.50 -21.41
C PRO A 115 13.51 0.03 -21.10
N GLU A 116 13.91 -0.94 -21.94
CA GLU A 116 13.46 -2.32 -21.83
C GLU A 116 13.82 -3.00 -20.49
N PRO A 117 15.07 -2.94 -19.98
CA PRO A 117 15.41 -3.53 -18.68
C PRO A 117 14.62 -2.89 -17.52
N ALA A 118 14.42 -1.58 -17.57
CA ALA A 118 13.64 -0.88 -16.57
C ALA A 118 12.16 -1.26 -16.59
N LEU A 119 11.58 -1.47 -17.77
CA LEU A 119 10.20 -1.93 -17.91
C LEU A 119 10.02 -3.37 -17.42
N MET A 120 11.03 -4.24 -17.55
CA MET A 120 11.00 -5.55 -16.92
C MET A 120 10.97 -5.44 -15.39
N GLU A 121 11.79 -4.56 -14.78
CA GLU A 121 11.73 -4.30 -13.34
C GLU A 121 10.39 -3.70 -12.91
N ALA A 122 9.82 -2.79 -13.71
CA ALA A 122 8.49 -2.24 -13.46
C ALA A 122 7.40 -3.33 -13.48
N GLY A 123 7.52 -4.32 -14.36
CA GLY A 123 6.64 -5.49 -14.38
C GLY A 123 6.73 -6.35 -13.11
N GLN A 124 7.94 -6.56 -12.59
CA GLN A 124 8.18 -7.27 -11.32
C GLN A 124 7.60 -6.48 -10.14
N TRP A 125 7.83 -5.17 -10.11
CA TRP A 125 7.26 -4.27 -9.10
C TRP A 125 5.73 -4.37 -9.08
N ASP A 126 5.09 -4.31 -10.24
CA ASP A 126 3.63 -4.37 -10.36
C ASP A 126 3.05 -5.71 -9.87
N ALA A 127 3.72 -6.84 -10.14
CA ALA A 127 3.31 -8.14 -9.63
C ALA A 127 3.34 -8.18 -8.08
N MET A 128 4.42 -7.70 -7.46
CA MET A 128 4.54 -7.62 -6.00
C MET A 128 3.58 -6.60 -5.39
N HIS A 129 3.35 -5.48 -6.10
CA HIS A 129 2.39 -4.46 -5.69
C HIS A 129 0.97 -5.03 -5.59
N ARG A 130 0.53 -5.87 -6.53
CA ARG A 130 -0.78 -6.53 -6.46
C ARG A 130 -0.91 -7.43 -5.22
N TRP A 131 0.13 -8.18 -4.88
CA TRP A 131 0.16 -8.97 -3.65
C TRP A 131 0.04 -8.08 -2.42
N ARG A 132 0.74 -6.94 -2.39
CA ARG A 132 0.61 -5.95 -1.32
C ARG A 132 -0.83 -5.44 -1.20
N VAL A 133 -1.47 -5.06 -2.32
CA VAL A 133 -2.87 -4.61 -2.32
C VAL A 133 -3.80 -5.69 -1.75
N ALA A 134 -3.63 -6.95 -2.13
CA ALA A 134 -4.42 -8.06 -1.59
C ALA A 134 -4.20 -8.21 -0.07
N THR A 135 -2.95 -8.13 0.41
CA THR A 135 -2.61 -8.20 1.84
C THR A 135 -3.24 -7.05 2.63
N LEU A 136 -3.18 -5.81 2.11
CA LEU A 136 -3.80 -4.64 2.75
C LEU A 136 -5.32 -4.75 2.78
N THR A 137 -5.93 -5.27 1.72
CA THR A 137 -7.38 -5.52 1.68
C THR A 137 -7.78 -6.55 2.72
N ALA A 138 -7.02 -7.64 2.86
CA ALA A 138 -7.25 -8.63 3.91
C ALA A 138 -7.11 -8.02 5.32
N ALA A 139 -6.10 -7.15 5.52
CA ALA A 139 -5.93 -6.41 6.78
C ALA A 139 -7.15 -5.54 7.10
N MET A 140 -7.69 -4.82 6.10
CA MET A 140 -8.90 -4.01 6.29
C MET A 140 -10.11 -4.88 6.63
N VAL A 141 -10.29 -6.02 5.98
CA VAL A 141 -11.38 -6.95 6.31
C VAL A 141 -11.26 -7.42 7.76
N CYS A 142 -10.06 -7.81 8.21
CA CYS A 142 -9.83 -8.18 9.61
C CYS A 142 -10.16 -7.02 10.58
N PHE A 143 -9.75 -5.80 10.25
CA PHE A 143 -10.07 -4.61 11.03
C PHE A 143 -11.59 -4.37 11.13
N LEU A 144 -12.31 -4.42 10.01
CA LEU A 144 -13.76 -4.25 9.98
C LEU A 144 -14.49 -5.35 10.78
N ILE A 145 -14.03 -6.61 10.70
CA ILE A 145 -14.57 -7.70 11.52
C ILE A 145 -14.40 -7.38 13.01
N ALA A 146 -13.25 -6.82 13.40
CA ALA A 146 -13.01 -6.46 14.80
C ALA A 146 -13.95 -5.34 15.27
N VAL A 147 -14.12 -4.29 14.45
CA VAL A 147 -15.00 -3.15 14.76
C VAL A 147 -16.47 -3.59 14.86
N LEU A 148 -16.95 -4.44 13.93
CA LEU A 148 -18.32 -4.91 13.90
C LEU A 148 -18.68 -5.90 15.01
N ARG A 149 -17.70 -6.65 15.56
CA ARG A 149 -17.95 -7.62 16.66
C ARG A 149 -18.12 -6.96 18.02
N VAL A 150 -17.81 -5.69 18.14
CA VAL A 150 -17.91 -4.92 19.40
C VAL A 150 -19.23 -4.12 19.47
N GLY A 151 -19.95 -4.00 18.38
CA GLY A 151 -21.32 -3.46 18.33
C GLY A 151 -22.33 -4.57 18.51
#